data_74035fbd33cf53f71a54cee7490449af
#
_entry.id   74035fbd33cf53f71a54cee7490449af
#
_cell.length_a   1.000
_cell.length_b   1.000
_cell.length_c   1.000
_cell.angle_alpha   90.00
_cell.angle_beta   90.00
_cell.angle_gamma   90.00
#
_symmetry.space_group_name_H-M   'P 1'
#
loop_
_entity.id
_entity.type
_entity.pdbx_description
1 polymer ?
#
loop_
_entity_poly.entity_id
_entity_poly.type
_entity_poly.pdbx_seq_one_letter_code
_entity_poly.pdbx_strand_id
1 'polypeptide(L)'
;MNGIRLSRPEDLGDLRKIWNASFPGDEAFADWFLFNAYVPENALVWDAGGRVSAMLHLIPMRCRMGGRVVSSAYVYAVATLPENRGKGVAAALLQEAEAIEASRGTEMLMLVPQSATLFDYYRRQGFKEALFRSQRVIAGAGETPRGFMLDDVLDASELDDCFEAALSEKDHVTRTDAHWARSLSYLSALGARRDGRLMGYAVYDPDGVVREVIALDDAARAALEAGVLTRMNAREAVVYGPDGSPEPYGMARAIAPDLELKPCYAGLMMD
;
A
#
# COMPACT_ATOMS: atom_id res chain seq x y z
N MET A 1 16.49 -29.79 6.22
CA MET A 1 16.29 -29.68 4.76
C MET A 1 16.14 -28.19 4.45
N ASN A 2 16.80 -27.69 3.43
CA ASN A 2 16.59 -26.31 2.98
C ASN A 2 15.36 -26.28 2.08
N GLY A 3 14.46 -25.31 2.25
CA GLY A 3 13.27 -25.23 1.42
C GLY A 3 12.35 -24.06 1.76
N ILE A 4 11.36 -23.84 0.90
CA ILE A 4 10.31 -22.87 1.11
C ILE A 4 9.18 -23.54 1.90
N ARG A 5 8.60 -22.81 2.82
CA ARG A 5 7.42 -23.17 3.58
C ARG A 5 6.65 -21.95 4.05
N LEU A 6 5.42 -22.15 4.45
CA LEU A 6 4.70 -21.14 5.24
C LEU A 6 5.43 -20.91 6.56
N SER A 7 5.35 -19.69 7.05
CA SER A 7 5.98 -19.34 8.32
C SER A 7 5.19 -19.95 9.51
N ARG A 8 5.80 -19.88 10.67
CA ARG A 8 5.25 -20.37 11.93
C ARG A 8 5.44 -19.30 13.01
N PRO A 9 4.66 -19.33 14.10
CA PRO A 9 4.84 -18.37 15.19
C PRO A 9 6.29 -18.34 15.74
N GLU A 10 6.99 -19.47 15.71
CA GLU A 10 8.37 -19.59 16.19
C GLU A 10 9.38 -18.83 15.31
N ASP A 11 9.02 -18.50 14.08
CA ASP A 11 9.88 -17.79 13.14
C ASP A 11 9.95 -16.27 13.41
N LEU A 12 9.08 -15.71 14.25
CA LEU A 12 8.97 -14.27 14.51
C LEU A 12 10.32 -13.60 14.79
N GLY A 13 11.17 -14.27 15.59
CA GLY A 13 12.49 -13.75 15.91
C GLY A 13 13.42 -13.64 14.70
N ASP A 14 13.34 -14.57 13.76
CA ASP A 14 14.13 -14.54 12.52
C ASP A 14 13.51 -13.56 11.51
N LEU A 15 12.18 -13.49 11.40
CA LEU A 15 11.49 -12.51 10.56
C LEU A 15 11.88 -11.08 10.94
N ARG A 16 11.89 -10.76 12.25
CA ARG A 16 12.34 -9.46 12.76
C ARG A 16 13.80 -9.16 12.38
N LYS A 17 14.71 -10.14 12.51
CA LYS A 17 16.12 -9.97 12.12
C LYS A 17 16.27 -9.69 10.63
N ILE A 18 15.54 -10.45 9.77
CA ILE A 18 15.55 -10.26 8.33
C ILE A 18 15.04 -8.87 7.96
N TRP A 19 13.95 -8.43 8.61
CA TRP A 19 13.37 -7.10 8.40
C TRP A 19 14.41 -6.01 8.71
N ASN A 20 14.94 -6.00 9.93
CA ASN A 20 15.89 -4.98 10.37
C ASN A 20 17.18 -4.97 9.52
N ALA A 21 17.63 -6.12 9.03
CA ALA A 21 18.78 -6.20 8.13
C ALA A 21 18.49 -5.71 6.69
N SER A 22 17.23 -5.66 6.29
CA SER A 22 16.82 -5.31 4.93
C SER A 22 16.20 -3.91 4.83
N PHE A 23 15.58 -3.43 5.91
CA PHE A 23 14.88 -2.15 5.98
C PHE A 23 15.38 -1.36 7.22
N PRO A 24 16.61 -0.86 7.19
CA PRO A 24 17.18 -0.13 8.33
C PRO A 24 16.40 1.18 8.57
N GLY A 25 16.11 1.48 9.84
CA GLY A 25 15.29 2.62 10.26
C GLY A 25 13.80 2.33 10.41
N ASP A 26 13.36 1.14 10.04
CA ASP A 26 11.95 0.70 10.05
C ASP A 26 11.63 -0.22 11.26
N GLU A 27 12.51 -0.28 12.27
CA GLU A 27 12.41 -1.26 13.37
C GLU A 27 11.09 -1.14 14.14
N ALA A 28 10.64 0.09 14.39
CA ALA A 28 9.37 0.34 15.09
C ALA A 28 8.16 -0.13 14.26
N PHE A 29 8.19 0.10 12.94
CA PHE A 29 7.15 -0.36 12.05
C PHE A 29 7.19 -1.89 11.87
N ALA A 30 8.39 -2.49 11.81
CA ALA A 30 8.55 -3.94 11.79
C ALA A 30 7.92 -4.61 13.02
N ASP A 31 8.15 -4.07 14.22
CA ASP A 31 7.55 -4.55 15.45
C ASP A 31 6.03 -4.41 15.44
N TRP A 32 5.54 -3.25 14.98
CA TRP A 32 4.11 -3.01 14.84
C TRP A 32 3.48 -3.99 13.84
N PHE A 33 4.10 -4.20 12.66
CA PHE A 33 3.60 -5.12 11.63
C PHE A 33 3.55 -6.57 12.13
N LEU A 34 4.65 -7.04 12.71
CA LEU A 34 4.74 -8.42 13.22
C LEU A 34 3.77 -8.69 14.37
N PHE A 35 3.39 -7.66 15.12
CA PHE A 35 2.41 -7.79 16.21
C PHE A 35 0.96 -7.68 15.73
N ASN A 36 0.66 -6.77 14.78
CA ASN A 36 -0.72 -6.40 14.42
C ASN A 36 -1.20 -6.95 13.07
N ALA A 37 -0.29 -7.24 12.14
CA ALA A 37 -0.64 -7.55 10.75
C ALA A 37 -0.06 -8.88 10.23
N TYR A 38 0.91 -9.45 10.92
CA TYR A 38 1.49 -10.72 10.55
C TYR A 38 0.50 -11.87 10.75
N VAL A 39 0.38 -12.69 9.70
CA VAL A 39 -0.43 -13.92 9.68
C VAL A 39 0.50 -15.03 9.17
N PRO A 40 0.80 -16.08 9.97
CA PRO A 40 1.73 -17.14 9.56
C PRO A 40 1.35 -17.80 8.24
N GLU A 41 0.08 -18.05 8.01
CA GLU A 41 -0.45 -18.69 6.79
C GLU A 41 -0.33 -17.82 5.55
N ASN A 42 -0.04 -16.54 5.74
CA ASN A 42 0.16 -15.54 4.68
C ASN A 42 1.62 -15.07 4.58
N ALA A 43 2.55 -15.78 5.18
CA ALA A 43 3.96 -15.47 5.09
C ALA A 43 4.76 -16.69 4.61
N LEU A 44 5.59 -16.48 3.60
CA LEU A 44 6.50 -17.48 3.08
C LEU A 44 7.92 -17.22 3.57
N VAL A 45 8.60 -18.27 3.93
CA VAL A 45 9.98 -18.22 4.40
C VAL A 45 10.88 -19.22 3.67
N TRP A 46 12.15 -18.84 3.53
CA TRP A 46 13.21 -19.77 3.17
C TRP A 46 13.86 -20.30 4.45
N ASP A 47 13.61 -21.57 4.73
CA ASP A 47 14.23 -22.29 5.83
C ASP A 47 15.59 -22.88 5.38
N ALA A 48 16.66 -22.42 5.97
CA ALA A 48 18.03 -22.85 5.70
C ALA A 48 18.52 -23.79 6.80
N GLY A 49 17.82 -24.93 6.95
CA GLY A 49 18.20 -25.95 7.93
C GLY A 49 17.84 -25.60 9.37
N GLY A 50 16.64 -25.05 9.58
CA GLY A 50 16.10 -24.68 10.90
C GLY A 50 16.33 -23.21 11.26
N ARG A 51 16.84 -22.39 10.33
CA ARG A 51 16.93 -20.92 10.47
C ARG A 51 16.33 -20.26 9.25
N VAL A 52 15.43 -19.32 9.47
CA VAL A 52 14.83 -18.55 8.39
C VAL A 52 15.80 -17.47 7.92
N SER A 53 16.02 -17.39 6.61
CA SER A 53 16.98 -16.45 6.02
C SER A 53 16.40 -15.57 4.91
N ALA A 54 15.15 -15.80 4.51
CA ALA A 54 14.41 -14.91 3.63
C ALA A 54 12.91 -15.04 3.92
N MET A 55 12.17 -14.00 3.57
CA MET A 55 10.72 -13.90 3.80
C MET A 55 10.03 -13.11 2.71
N LEU A 56 8.72 -13.30 2.58
CA LEU A 56 7.76 -12.37 2.03
C LEU A 56 6.41 -12.57 2.74
N HIS A 57 5.57 -11.55 2.69
CA HIS A 57 4.20 -11.60 3.21
C HIS A 57 3.20 -11.43 2.06
N LEU A 58 2.06 -12.10 2.18
CA LEU A 58 0.95 -12.05 1.21
C LEU A 58 -0.25 -11.44 1.91
N ILE A 59 -0.54 -10.17 1.62
CA ILE A 59 -1.64 -9.46 2.24
C ILE A 59 -2.83 -9.52 1.29
N PRO A 60 -3.96 -10.15 1.70
CA PRO A 60 -5.15 -10.20 0.86
C PRO A 60 -5.64 -8.80 0.52
N MET A 61 -5.84 -8.54 -0.74
CA MET A 61 -6.32 -7.28 -1.29
C MET A 61 -7.37 -7.54 -2.37
N ARG A 62 -8.03 -6.49 -2.81
CA ARG A 62 -8.90 -6.50 -3.98
C ARG A 62 -8.61 -5.29 -4.83
N CYS A 63 -8.90 -5.42 -6.12
CA CYS A 63 -8.77 -4.33 -7.08
C CYS A 63 -10.05 -4.27 -7.93
N ARG A 64 -10.63 -3.10 -8.05
CA ARG A 64 -11.66 -2.87 -9.08
C ARG A 64 -10.92 -2.61 -10.39
N MET A 65 -11.09 -3.48 -11.36
CA MET A 65 -10.37 -3.42 -12.65
C MET A 65 -11.29 -3.88 -13.78
N GLY A 66 -11.45 -3.03 -14.79
CA GLY A 66 -12.28 -3.34 -15.94
C GLY A 66 -13.74 -3.60 -15.60
N GLY A 67 -14.30 -2.91 -14.59
CA GLY A 67 -15.69 -3.03 -14.16
C GLY A 67 -15.99 -4.23 -13.26
N ARG A 68 -14.97 -5.01 -12.83
CA ARG A 68 -15.14 -6.13 -11.90
C ARG A 68 -14.17 -6.04 -10.73
N VAL A 69 -14.48 -6.76 -9.68
CA VAL A 69 -13.56 -6.92 -8.53
C VAL A 69 -12.65 -8.11 -8.81
N VAL A 70 -11.34 -7.86 -8.77
CA VAL A 70 -10.27 -8.83 -8.96
C VAL A 70 -9.70 -9.20 -7.59
N SER A 71 -9.65 -10.49 -7.27
CA SER A 71 -8.98 -11.01 -6.08
C SER A 71 -7.48 -10.86 -6.22
N SER A 72 -6.82 -10.27 -5.22
CA SER A 72 -5.41 -9.91 -5.30
C SER A 72 -4.68 -10.21 -4.01
N ALA A 73 -3.37 -10.42 -4.09
CA ALA A 73 -2.49 -10.46 -2.92
C ALA A 73 -1.35 -9.44 -3.07
N TYR A 74 -1.16 -8.61 -2.06
CA TYR A 74 -0.05 -7.68 -1.99
C TYR A 74 1.17 -8.40 -1.42
N VAL A 75 2.18 -8.56 -2.26
CA VAL A 75 3.48 -9.15 -1.91
C VAL A 75 4.29 -8.08 -1.19
N TYR A 76 4.47 -8.26 0.10
CA TYR A 76 5.03 -7.25 0.99
C TYR A 76 6.29 -7.75 1.71
N ALA A 77 7.20 -6.82 2.02
CA ALA A 77 8.43 -7.06 2.77
C ALA A 77 9.25 -8.25 2.24
N VAL A 78 9.45 -8.30 0.91
CA VAL A 78 10.33 -9.31 0.28
C VAL A 78 11.77 -9.04 0.72
N ALA A 79 12.33 -9.90 1.54
CA ALA A 79 13.64 -9.70 2.14
C ALA A 79 14.47 -10.97 2.20
N THR A 80 15.78 -10.81 2.05
CA THR A 80 16.76 -11.91 2.14
C THR A 80 17.99 -11.42 2.89
N LEU A 81 18.44 -12.17 3.88
CA LEU A 81 19.68 -11.88 4.61
C LEU A 81 20.86 -11.75 3.66
N PRO A 82 21.82 -10.84 3.91
CA PRO A 82 22.92 -10.52 3.01
C PRO A 82 23.68 -11.74 2.50
N GLU A 83 23.98 -12.70 3.36
CA GLU A 83 24.72 -13.92 3.06
C GLU A 83 23.98 -14.90 2.13
N ASN A 84 22.68 -14.71 1.95
CA ASN A 84 21.82 -15.52 1.08
C ASN A 84 21.36 -14.78 -0.19
N ARG A 85 21.73 -13.51 -0.35
CA ARG A 85 21.44 -12.73 -1.57
C ARG A 85 22.17 -13.29 -2.79
N GLY A 86 21.66 -13.01 -3.98
CA GLY A 86 22.25 -13.45 -5.25
C GLY A 86 22.09 -14.94 -5.55
N LYS A 87 21.44 -15.73 -4.70
CA LYS A 87 21.25 -17.18 -4.85
C LYS A 87 19.85 -17.56 -5.40
N GLY A 88 19.08 -16.60 -5.89
CA GLY A 88 17.75 -16.85 -6.44
C GLY A 88 16.63 -17.07 -5.41
N VAL A 89 16.91 -16.93 -4.11
CA VAL A 89 15.95 -17.22 -3.02
C VAL A 89 14.68 -16.38 -3.14
N ALA A 90 14.79 -15.07 -3.37
CA ALA A 90 13.62 -14.19 -3.51
C ALA A 90 12.77 -14.56 -4.75
N ALA A 91 13.40 -14.94 -5.86
CA ALA A 91 12.68 -15.40 -7.06
C ALA A 91 11.92 -16.71 -6.78
N ALA A 92 12.54 -17.65 -6.06
CA ALA A 92 11.88 -18.89 -5.67
C ALA A 92 10.70 -18.63 -4.71
N LEU A 93 10.83 -17.71 -3.75
CA LEU A 93 9.72 -17.31 -2.87
C LEU A 93 8.56 -16.69 -3.67
N LEU A 94 8.84 -15.84 -4.67
CA LEU A 94 7.81 -15.24 -5.53
C LEU A 94 7.08 -16.30 -6.38
N GLN A 95 7.79 -17.29 -6.88
CA GLN A 95 7.20 -18.39 -7.65
C GLN A 95 6.30 -19.25 -6.77
N GLU A 96 6.72 -19.57 -5.55
CA GLU A 96 5.90 -20.30 -4.59
C GLU A 96 4.68 -19.49 -4.14
N ALA A 97 4.85 -18.18 -3.93
CA ALA A 97 3.75 -17.26 -3.62
C ALA A 97 2.67 -17.29 -4.70
N GLU A 98 3.08 -17.28 -5.98
CA GLU A 98 2.13 -17.40 -7.10
C GLU A 98 1.38 -18.74 -7.07
N ALA A 99 2.08 -19.86 -6.84
CA ALA A 99 1.46 -21.17 -6.79
C ALA A 99 0.45 -21.30 -5.63
N ILE A 100 0.81 -20.79 -4.45
CA ILE A 100 -0.07 -20.78 -3.28
C ILE A 100 -1.30 -19.89 -3.54
N GLU A 101 -1.11 -18.68 -4.02
CA GLU A 101 -2.19 -17.74 -4.28
C GLU A 101 -3.12 -18.23 -5.41
N ALA A 102 -2.57 -18.87 -6.45
CA ALA A 102 -3.38 -19.54 -7.47
C ALA A 102 -4.29 -20.62 -6.85
N SER A 103 -3.76 -21.42 -5.92
CA SER A 103 -4.55 -22.45 -5.23
C SER A 103 -5.66 -21.88 -4.32
N ARG A 104 -5.52 -20.62 -3.90
CA ARG A 104 -6.50 -19.87 -3.10
C ARG A 104 -7.54 -19.15 -3.96
N GLY A 105 -7.40 -19.18 -5.30
CA GLY A 105 -8.26 -18.48 -6.23
C GLY A 105 -7.92 -16.99 -6.37
N THR A 106 -6.74 -16.57 -5.94
CA THR A 106 -6.24 -15.22 -6.19
C THR A 106 -5.92 -15.05 -7.68
N GLU A 107 -6.36 -13.95 -8.26
CA GLU A 107 -6.24 -13.68 -9.69
C GLU A 107 -5.00 -12.84 -10.04
N MET A 108 -4.45 -12.11 -9.07
CA MET A 108 -3.34 -11.16 -9.30
C MET A 108 -2.43 -11.04 -8.07
N LEU A 109 -1.13 -11.01 -8.29
CA LEU A 109 -0.17 -10.48 -7.31
C LEU A 109 0.12 -9.02 -7.61
N MET A 110 0.32 -8.21 -6.57
CA MET A 110 0.75 -6.82 -6.69
C MET A 110 1.86 -6.52 -5.70
N LEU A 111 2.70 -5.54 -5.99
CA LEU A 111 3.78 -5.08 -5.11
C LEU A 111 4.19 -3.64 -5.44
N VAL A 112 4.87 -2.99 -4.49
CA VAL A 112 5.44 -1.65 -4.66
C VAL A 112 6.96 -1.74 -4.51
N PRO A 113 7.72 -1.61 -5.62
CA PRO A 113 9.18 -1.60 -5.56
C PRO A 113 9.69 -0.25 -5.02
N GLN A 114 10.62 -0.28 -4.08
CA GLN A 114 11.19 0.92 -3.45
C GLN A 114 12.27 1.63 -4.28
N SER A 115 12.66 1.09 -5.44
CA SER A 115 13.69 1.67 -6.30
C SER A 115 13.55 1.24 -7.76
N ALA A 116 14.10 2.03 -8.68
CA ALA A 116 14.13 1.69 -10.11
C ALA A 116 14.79 0.32 -10.38
N THR A 117 15.84 -0.02 -9.65
CA THR A 117 16.51 -1.33 -9.76
C THR A 117 15.57 -2.49 -9.40
N LEU A 118 14.69 -2.29 -8.41
CA LEU A 118 13.70 -3.28 -8.05
C LEU A 118 12.58 -3.39 -9.08
N PHE A 119 12.18 -2.30 -9.75
CA PHE A 119 11.29 -2.40 -10.90
C PHE A 119 11.87 -3.31 -11.99
N ASP A 120 13.16 -3.16 -12.33
CA ASP A 120 13.83 -4.02 -13.30
C ASP A 120 13.92 -5.48 -12.83
N TYR A 121 14.16 -5.68 -11.54
CA TYR A 121 14.16 -7.02 -10.96
C TYR A 121 12.79 -7.69 -11.10
N TYR A 122 11.71 -7.02 -10.71
CA TYR A 122 10.36 -7.59 -10.76
C TYR A 122 9.83 -7.73 -12.20
N ARG A 123 10.25 -6.88 -13.15
CA ARG A 123 9.95 -7.11 -14.59
C ARG A 123 10.50 -8.46 -15.05
N ARG A 124 11.72 -8.84 -14.64
CA ARG A 124 12.29 -10.17 -14.93
C ARG A 124 11.54 -11.31 -14.25
N GLN A 125 10.78 -11.03 -13.19
CA GLN A 125 9.90 -12.00 -12.54
C GLN A 125 8.46 -11.97 -13.12
N GLY A 126 8.24 -11.31 -14.26
CA GLY A 126 6.95 -11.29 -14.94
C GLY A 126 5.94 -10.25 -14.44
N PHE A 127 6.34 -9.37 -13.53
CA PHE A 127 5.51 -8.24 -13.12
C PHE A 127 5.55 -7.12 -14.16
N LYS A 128 4.45 -6.39 -14.28
CA LYS A 128 4.30 -5.21 -15.15
C LYS A 128 3.87 -4.02 -14.32
N GLU A 129 4.23 -2.82 -14.75
CA GLU A 129 3.71 -1.58 -14.16
C GLU A 129 2.20 -1.54 -14.36
N ALA A 130 1.46 -1.54 -13.30
CA ALA A 130 0.00 -1.58 -13.30
C ALA A 130 -0.62 -0.73 -12.19
N LEU A 131 0.15 -0.38 -11.15
CA LEU A 131 -0.30 0.48 -10.07
C LEU A 131 0.28 1.87 -10.27
N PHE A 132 -0.59 2.88 -10.23
CA PHE A 132 -0.24 4.27 -10.51
C PHE A 132 -0.77 5.20 -9.43
N ARG A 133 -0.07 6.27 -9.18
CA ARG A 133 -0.52 7.44 -8.44
C ARG A 133 0.07 8.70 -9.08
N SER A 134 -0.52 9.85 -8.85
CA SER A 134 0.09 11.11 -9.23
C SER A 134 0.74 11.77 -8.04
N GLN A 135 1.74 12.60 -8.32
CA GLN A 135 2.43 13.43 -7.36
C GLN A 135 2.30 14.89 -7.77
N ARG A 136 2.07 15.78 -6.82
CA ARG A 136 2.09 17.23 -7.04
C ARG A 136 2.55 17.95 -5.78
N VAL A 137 3.00 19.18 -5.95
CA VAL A 137 3.34 20.06 -4.84
C VAL A 137 2.17 21.03 -4.63
N ILE A 138 1.70 21.13 -3.41
CA ILE A 138 0.77 22.18 -2.98
C ILE A 138 1.56 23.24 -2.22
N ALA A 139 1.24 24.51 -2.43
CA ALA A 139 1.91 25.62 -1.77
C ALA A 139 0.91 26.75 -1.46
N GLY A 140 1.20 27.48 -0.36
CA GLY A 140 0.43 28.60 0.09
C GLY A 140 -0.70 28.19 1.03
N ALA A 141 -0.85 28.94 2.13
CA ALA A 141 -2.03 28.88 2.98
C ALA A 141 -3.15 29.62 2.25
N GLY A 142 -3.81 28.92 1.30
CA GLY A 142 -5.09 29.39 0.80
C GLY A 142 -6.11 29.50 1.95
N GLU A 143 -7.02 30.44 1.87
CA GLU A 143 -8.15 30.45 2.79
C GLU A 143 -8.98 29.17 2.54
N THR A 144 -9.37 28.49 3.63
CA THR A 144 -10.31 27.38 3.52
C THR A 144 -11.59 27.88 2.86
N PRO A 145 -12.03 27.27 1.76
CA PRO A 145 -13.27 27.67 1.09
C PRO A 145 -14.44 27.72 2.06
N ARG A 146 -15.31 28.72 1.92
CA ARG A 146 -16.48 28.88 2.79
C ARG A 146 -17.40 27.66 2.71
N GLY A 147 -18.03 27.33 3.82
CA GLY A 147 -19.00 26.24 3.91
C GLY A 147 -18.41 24.86 4.19
N PHE A 148 -17.08 24.75 4.38
CA PHE A 148 -16.45 23.54 4.85
C PHE A 148 -16.10 23.61 6.34
N MET A 149 -16.37 22.50 7.03
CA MET A 149 -15.84 22.19 8.35
C MET A 149 -14.74 21.15 8.20
N LEU A 150 -13.59 21.42 8.78
CA LEU A 150 -12.47 20.46 8.83
C LEU A 150 -12.58 19.63 10.11
N ASP A 151 -12.47 18.31 9.97
CA ASP A 151 -12.73 17.32 11.02
C ASP A 151 -11.57 16.31 11.07
N ASP A 152 -10.99 16.13 12.24
CA ASP A 152 -9.90 15.18 12.46
C ASP A 152 -10.42 13.79 12.95
N VAL A 153 -11.71 13.67 13.22
CA VAL A 153 -12.36 12.43 13.65
C VAL A 153 -13.14 11.85 12.48
N LEU A 154 -12.60 10.80 11.89
CA LEU A 154 -13.14 10.17 10.70
C LEU A 154 -13.43 8.69 10.95
N ASP A 155 -14.58 8.25 10.50
CA ASP A 155 -14.98 6.85 10.52
C ASP A 155 -14.49 6.12 9.28
N ALA A 156 -14.06 4.85 9.42
CA ALA A 156 -13.53 4.05 8.33
C ALA A 156 -14.56 3.84 7.20
N SER A 157 -15.83 3.68 7.54
CA SER A 157 -16.89 3.49 6.54
C SER A 157 -17.16 4.76 5.75
N GLU A 158 -17.13 5.94 6.38
CA GLU A 158 -17.27 7.22 5.69
C GLU A 158 -16.08 7.49 4.74
N LEU A 159 -14.87 7.11 5.17
CA LEU A 159 -13.68 7.20 4.33
C LEU A 159 -13.80 6.30 3.11
N ASP A 160 -14.25 5.06 3.29
CA ASP A 160 -14.43 4.09 2.21
C ASP A 160 -15.51 4.54 1.23
N ASP A 161 -16.66 5.00 1.72
CA ASP A 161 -17.74 5.55 0.90
C ASP A 161 -17.27 6.76 0.07
N CYS A 162 -16.50 7.65 0.67
CA CYS A 162 -15.92 8.81 -0.02
C CYS A 162 -14.89 8.37 -1.08
N PHE A 163 -14.05 7.39 -0.75
CA PHE A 163 -13.05 6.82 -1.66
C PHE A 163 -13.71 6.17 -2.87
N GLU A 164 -14.65 5.26 -2.66
CA GLU A 164 -15.37 4.56 -3.73
C GLU A 164 -16.17 5.52 -4.61
N ALA A 165 -16.80 6.54 -4.02
CA ALA A 165 -17.52 7.56 -4.77
C ALA A 165 -16.57 8.41 -5.66
N ALA A 166 -15.43 8.82 -5.14
CA ALA A 166 -14.45 9.61 -5.89
C ALA A 166 -13.77 8.83 -7.02
N LEU A 167 -13.66 7.51 -6.88
CA LEU A 167 -12.98 6.63 -7.83
C LEU A 167 -13.95 5.74 -8.63
N SER A 168 -15.25 6.02 -8.61
CA SER A 168 -16.29 5.19 -9.26
C SER A 168 -16.02 4.91 -10.74
N GLU A 169 -15.37 5.84 -11.46
CA GLU A 169 -15.03 5.74 -12.88
C GLU A 169 -13.58 5.30 -13.14
N LYS A 170 -12.81 5.00 -12.09
CA LYS A 170 -11.39 4.64 -12.20
C LYS A 170 -11.15 3.22 -11.69
N ASP A 171 -10.30 2.47 -12.38
CA ASP A 171 -9.77 1.23 -11.82
C ASP A 171 -8.86 1.58 -10.61
N HIS A 172 -9.04 0.89 -9.47
CA HIS A 172 -8.34 1.20 -8.23
C HIS A 172 -8.23 0.00 -7.30
N VAL A 173 -7.22 0.02 -6.43
CA VAL A 173 -7.09 -0.94 -5.32
C VAL A 173 -8.12 -0.57 -4.27
N THR A 174 -9.05 -1.49 -3.97
CA THR A 174 -10.10 -1.27 -2.97
C THR A 174 -9.56 -1.42 -1.55
N ARG A 175 -10.28 -0.90 -0.59
CA ARG A 175 -9.88 -0.94 0.82
C ARG A 175 -10.86 -1.76 1.66
N THR A 176 -10.46 -2.11 2.85
CA THR A 176 -11.28 -2.78 3.86
C THR A 176 -11.16 -2.00 5.16
N ASP A 177 -12.08 -2.25 6.10
CA ASP A 177 -12.00 -1.67 7.44
C ASP A 177 -10.64 -1.95 8.10
N ALA A 178 -10.11 -3.16 7.90
CA ALA A 178 -8.79 -3.52 8.42
C ALA A 178 -7.65 -2.71 7.76
N HIS A 179 -7.78 -2.37 6.48
CA HIS A 179 -6.83 -1.50 5.79
C HIS A 179 -6.90 -0.09 6.38
N TRP A 180 -8.11 0.47 6.53
CA TRP A 180 -8.31 1.80 7.12
C TRP A 180 -7.81 1.86 8.57
N ALA A 181 -8.22 0.91 9.41
CA ALA A 181 -7.77 0.84 10.80
C ALA A 181 -6.26 0.78 10.92
N ARG A 182 -5.60 0.03 10.05
CA ARG A 182 -4.14 -0.06 9.97
C ARG A 182 -3.52 1.28 9.59
N SER A 183 -3.94 1.89 8.48
CA SER A 183 -3.40 3.17 8.01
C SER A 183 -3.56 4.28 9.05
N LEU A 184 -4.74 4.39 9.66
CA LEU A 184 -5.04 5.40 10.67
C LEU A 184 -4.36 5.14 12.03
N SER A 185 -3.75 3.96 12.23
CA SER A 185 -3.00 3.67 13.47
C SER A 185 -1.63 4.36 13.52
N TYR A 186 -1.11 4.82 12.39
CA TYR A 186 0.19 5.49 12.30
C TYR A 186 0.20 6.77 11.45
N LEU A 187 -0.88 7.05 10.72
CA LEU A 187 -1.05 8.27 9.93
C LEU A 187 -2.13 9.17 10.54
N SER A 188 -2.02 10.46 10.30
CA SER A 188 -3.06 11.44 10.60
C SER A 188 -4.04 11.56 9.43
N ALA A 189 -5.29 11.87 9.74
CA ALA A 189 -6.32 12.11 8.74
C ALA A 189 -7.05 13.43 8.99
N LEU A 190 -7.52 14.06 7.91
CA LEU A 190 -8.30 15.30 7.93
C LEU A 190 -9.45 15.15 6.94
N GLY A 191 -10.68 15.34 7.39
CA GLY A 191 -11.89 15.39 6.57
C GLY A 191 -12.32 16.80 6.25
N ALA A 192 -12.90 17.00 5.07
CA ALA A 192 -13.63 18.21 4.70
C ALA A 192 -15.11 17.89 4.59
N ARG A 193 -15.93 18.46 5.51
CA ARG A 193 -17.38 18.25 5.55
C ARG A 193 -18.12 19.49 5.04
N ARG A 194 -19.17 19.24 4.28
CA ARG A 194 -20.15 20.25 3.86
C ARG A 194 -21.55 19.72 4.17
N ASP A 195 -22.32 20.49 4.92
CA ASP A 195 -23.67 20.10 5.39
C ASP A 195 -23.68 18.74 6.13
N GLY A 196 -22.65 18.47 6.93
CA GLY A 196 -22.48 17.23 7.70
C GLY A 196 -21.93 16.05 6.91
N ARG A 197 -21.91 16.11 5.57
CA ARG A 197 -21.41 15.04 4.70
C ARG A 197 -19.91 15.18 4.47
N LEU A 198 -19.18 14.07 4.51
CA LEU A 198 -17.77 14.02 4.11
C LEU A 198 -17.66 14.20 2.59
N MET A 199 -16.98 15.27 2.17
CA MET A 199 -16.76 15.65 0.76
C MET A 199 -15.35 15.31 0.28
N GLY A 200 -14.50 14.89 1.19
CA GLY A 200 -13.14 14.48 0.89
C GLY A 200 -12.34 14.30 2.17
N TYR A 201 -11.18 13.69 2.02
CA TYR A 201 -10.23 13.51 3.12
C TYR A 201 -8.79 13.60 2.62
N ALA A 202 -7.89 13.91 3.54
CA ALA A 202 -6.45 13.79 3.36
C ALA A 202 -5.88 12.86 4.43
N VAL A 203 -4.92 12.01 4.04
CA VAL A 203 -4.14 11.19 4.97
C VAL A 203 -2.68 11.61 4.83
N TYR A 204 -2.02 11.88 5.95
CA TYR A 204 -0.69 12.47 5.93
C TYR A 204 0.17 12.00 7.11
N ASP A 205 1.48 12.01 6.85
CA ASP A 205 2.49 11.83 7.89
C ASP A 205 2.64 13.12 8.70
N PRO A 206 2.82 13.02 10.01
CA PRO A 206 3.21 14.18 10.81
C PRO A 206 4.49 14.86 10.31
N ASP A 207 5.37 14.11 9.64
CA ASP A 207 6.68 14.55 9.17
C ASP A 207 6.68 15.25 7.80
N GLY A 208 5.50 15.49 7.20
CA GLY A 208 5.42 16.42 6.07
C GLY A 208 5.08 15.82 4.71
N VAL A 209 4.65 14.58 4.62
CA VAL A 209 4.19 13.98 3.36
C VAL A 209 2.67 13.74 3.43
N VAL A 210 1.94 14.26 2.45
CA VAL A 210 0.52 13.95 2.28
C VAL A 210 0.38 12.71 1.42
N ARG A 211 0.13 11.59 2.08
CA ARG A 211 0.09 10.25 1.47
C ARG A 211 -1.07 10.08 0.50
N GLU A 212 -2.15 10.81 0.74
CA GLU A 212 -3.31 10.78 -0.13
C GLU A 212 -4.24 11.97 0.10
N VAL A 213 -4.79 12.53 -0.99
CA VAL A 213 -5.95 13.41 -0.97
C VAL A 213 -7.00 12.86 -1.91
N ILE A 214 -8.18 12.60 -1.37
CA ILE A 214 -9.39 12.20 -2.11
C ILE A 214 -10.45 13.28 -1.90
N ALA A 215 -11.07 13.73 -2.97
CA ALA A 215 -12.11 14.76 -2.90
C ALA A 215 -13.18 14.55 -3.99
N LEU A 216 -14.44 14.78 -3.61
CA LEU A 216 -15.59 14.67 -4.51
C LEU A 216 -15.76 15.91 -5.41
N ASP A 217 -15.15 17.04 -5.03
CA ASP A 217 -15.11 18.25 -5.85
C ASP A 217 -13.86 19.10 -5.55
N ASP A 218 -13.59 20.08 -6.42
CA ASP A 218 -12.41 20.93 -6.32
C ASP A 218 -12.40 21.83 -5.09
N ALA A 219 -13.59 22.21 -4.59
CA ALA A 219 -13.70 23.04 -3.39
C ALA A 219 -13.34 22.23 -2.12
N ALA A 220 -13.77 20.98 -2.04
CA ALA A 220 -13.35 20.07 -0.98
C ALA A 220 -11.84 19.81 -1.03
N ARG A 221 -11.28 19.62 -2.23
CA ARG A 221 -9.85 19.48 -2.44
C ARG A 221 -9.09 20.70 -1.91
N ALA A 222 -9.49 21.90 -2.30
CA ALA A 222 -8.85 23.14 -1.85
C ALA A 222 -8.94 23.30 -0.32
N ALA A 223 -10.07 22.92 0.29
CA ALA A 223 -10.24 22.96 1.74
C ALA A 223 -9.27 22.00 2.45
N LEU A 224 -9.11 20.79 1.92
CA LEU A 224 -8.17 19.78 2.47
C LEU A 224 -6.72 20.24 2.34
N GLU A 225 -6.32 20.74 1.19
CA GLU A 225 -4.96 21.20 0.94
C GLU A 225 -4.56 22.35 1.88
N ALA A 226 -5.44 23.36 2.02
CA ALA A 226 -5.22 24.44 2.96
C ALA A 226 -5.19 23.95 4.41
N GLY A 227 -6.11 23.02 4.74
CA GLY A 227 -6.21 22.43 6.07
C GLY A 227 -4.99 21.62 6.46
N VAL A 228 -4.50 20.76 5.56
CA VAL A 228 -3.31 19.93 5.80
C VAL A 228 -2.06 20.81 5.99
N LEU A 229 -1.84 21.80 5.11
CA LEU A 229 -0.71 22.73 5.28
C LEU A 229 -0.75 23.43 6.63
N THR A 230 -1.95 23.81 7.10
CA THR A 230 -2.13 24.41 8.40
C THR A 230 -1.79 23.43 9.54
N ARG A 231 -2.29 22.18 9.48
CA ARG A 231 -2.03 21.12 10.47
C ARG A 231 -0.55 20.77 10.57
N MET A 232 0.13 20.72 9.42
CA MET A 232 1.56 20.43 9.33
C MET A 232 2.46 21.64 9.62
N ASN A 233 1.88 22.82 9.81
CA ASN A 233 2.60 24.10 9.89
C ASN A 233 3.60 24.25 8.73
N ALA A 234 3.20 23.85 7.53
CA ALA A 234 4.02 23.83 6.33
C ALA A 234 3.60 24.93 5.33
N ARG A 235 4.58 25.45 4.59
CA ARG A 235 4.31 26.40 3.48
C ARG A 235 4.05 25.69 2.16
N GLU A 236 4.54 24.46 2.04
CA GLU A 236 4.37 23.58 0.90
C GLU A 236 4.42 22.13 1.36
N ALA A 237 3.79 21.24 0.59
CA ALA A 237 3.85 19.80 0.83
C ALA A 237 3.76 19.03 -0.49
N VAL A 238 4.37 17.86 -0.51
CA VAL A 238 4.16 16.86 -1.57
C VAL A 238 2.85 16.13 -1.27
N VAL A 239 1.98 16.04 -2.27
CA VAL A 239 0.69 15.37 -2.18
C VAL A 239 0.62 14.28 -3.22
N TYR A 240 0.23 13.08 -2.80
CA TYR A 240 -0.13 12.00 -3.68
C TYR A 240 -1.65 11.86 -3.83
N GLY A 241 -2.09 11.27 -4.95
CA GLY A 241 -3.51 11.06 -5.18
C GLY A 241 -3.83 10.50 -6.57
N PRO A 242 -5.14 10.34 -6.87
CA PRO A 242 -5.60 9.82 -8.16
C PRO A 242 -5.63 10.86 -9.28
N ASP A 243 -5.39 12.14 -8.95
CA ASP A 243 -5.57 13.25 -9.87
C ASP A 243 -4.24 13.85 -10.31
N GLY A 244 -4.11 14.13 -11.60
CA GLY A 244 -2.89 14.60 -12.24
C GLY A 244 -2.30 13.58 -13.21
N SER A 245 -1.03 13.76 -13.56
CA SER A 245 -0.33 12.82 -14.44
C SER A 245 0.02 11.56 -13.65
N PRO A 246 -0.47 10.39 -14.06
CA PRO A 246 -0.18 9.15 -13.35
C PRO A 246 1.28 8.74 -13.57
N GLU A 247 1.95 8.39 -12.50
CA GLU A 247 3.30 7.85 -12.50
C GLU A 247 3.29 6.39 -12.02
N PRO A 248 4.16 5.52 -12.56
CA PRO A 248 4.30 4.16 -12.08
C PRO A 248 4.70 4.16 -10.60
N TYR A 249 3.85 3.56 -9.78
CA TYR A 249 4.06 3.44 -8.35
C TYR A 249 4.32 2.01 -7.92
N GLY A 250 3.61 1.07 -8.56
CA GLY A 250 3.76 -0.35 -8.27
C GLY A 250 3.52 -1.22 -9.49
N MET A 251 3.66 -2.50 -9.26
CA MET A 251 3.60 -3.51 -10.31
C MET A 251 2.61 -4.60 -9.95
N ALA A 252 2.06 -5.26 -10.97
CA ALA A 252 1.21 -6.42 -10.81
C ALA A 252 1.63 -7.55 -11.76
N ARG A 253 1.26 -8.77 -11.39
CA ARG A 253 1.38 -9.98 -12.19
C ARG A 253 0.05 -10.73 -12.18
N ALA A 254 -0.54 -10.97 -13.35
CA ALA A 254 -1.72 -11.77 -13.47
C ALA A 254 -1.40 -13.25 -13.16
N ILE A 255 -2.21 -13.87 -12.33
CA ILE A 255 -2.23 -15.32 -12.06
C ILE A 255 -3.30 -15.97 -12.94
N ALA A 256 -4.51 -15.38 -12.95
CA ALA A 256 -5.57 -15.85 -13.81
C ALA A 256 -5.20 -15.61 -15.28
N PRO A 257 -5.28 -16.64 -16.15
CA PRO A 257 -4.78 -16.55 -17.52
C PRO A 257 -5.57 -15.58 -18.42
N ASP A 258 -6.80 -15.28 -18.05
CA ASP A 258 -7.71 -14.38 -18.76
C ASP A 258 -7.72 -12.95 -18.18
N LEU A 259 -6.94 -12.68 -17.12
CA LEU A 259 -6.86 -11.36 -16.55
C LEU A 259 -5.94 -10.44 -17.37
N GLU A 260 -6.53 -9.45 -18.01
CA GLU A 260 -5.80 -8.35 -18.61
C GLU A 260 -5.53 -7.26 -17.56
N LEU A 261 -4.25 -7.00 -17.29
CA LEU A 261 -3.85 -5.95 -16.37
C LEU A 261 -4.09 -4.57 -17.00
N LYS A 262 -4.79 -3.69 -16.28
CA LYS A 262 -5.04 -2.30 -16.65
C LYS A 262 -4.38 -1.36 -15.65
N PRO A 263 -4.07 -0.12 -16.05
CA PRO A 263 -3.65 0.91 -15.10
C PRO A 263 -4.68 1.08 -13.99
N CYS A 264 -4.22 0.98 -12.75
CA CYS A 264 -5.05 0.98 -11.55
C CYS A 264 -4.49 1.98 -10.54
N TYR A 265 -5.34 2.84 -9.99
CA TYR A 265 -4.92 3.72 -8.92
C TYR A 265 -4.60 2.92 -7.66
N ALA A 266 -3.45 3.19 -7.08
CA ALA A 266 -3.05 2.67 -5.78
C ALA A 266 -2.53 3.81 -4.90
N GLY A 267 -3.18 4.02 -3.78
CA GLY A 267 -2.73 4.92 -2.71
C GLY A 267 -2.76 4.19 -1.38
N LEU A 268 -2.12 4.74 -0.35
CA LEU A 268 -2.05 4.17 1.00
C LEU A 268 -1.71 2.67 1.00
N MET A 269 -0.83 2.23 0.12
CA MET A 269 -0.19 0.93 0.26
C MET A 269 0.76 1.00 1.46
N MET A 270 1.07 -0.12 2.06
CA MET A 270 2.07 -0.17 3.15
C MET A 270 3.48 -0.06 2.55
N ASP A 271 3.92 1.17 2.31
CA ASP A 271 5.21 1.53 1.69
C ASP A 271 5.94 2.63 2.46
#